data_4489928c2ebdb25f0b005ad65a23ab33
#
_entry.id   4489928c2ebdb25f0b005ad65a23ab33
#
_cell.length_a   1.000
_cell.length_b   1.000
_cell.length_c   1.000
_cell.angle_alpha   90.00
_cell.angle_beta   90.00
_cell.angle_gamma   90.00
#
_symmetry.space_group_name_H-M   'P 1'
#
loop_
_entity.id
_entity.type
_entity.pdbx_description
1 polymer ?
#
loop_
_entity_poly.entity_id
_entity_poly.type
_entity_poly.pdbx_seq_one_letter_code
_entity_poly.pdbx_strand_id
1 'polypeptide(L)'
;MYRLYDYQQKLVTETRQALSSGNKGVLIVSAPGSGKSVVIAEIARLTALKKNRVLFFVHRQELVKQIKESFIEQGVDLNYCTIMTVGKVANRLEILPKPNLIIVDESQHSRAMTYRKIFNYYSDVPRLGFTGSPWRLSGKGFKDIYSAMVQGPTTKWLIEHHKLAPFTVYGYQLGDKNMLRHGSTGDYTKRSMDDYTHSIIHGSIVKSWLKFAKDRKTIVYCHSISFSKEVAQAFRDAGINAVHADAKTPESKREKIMADFKKGKIKILCNVELYGEGIDVPDCSCVVLLRPTESLVIYLQQSMRAMRYQPDKHAIIIDQVGNFEKFGLPDTDYHWSLEDRAKHPRREGSNTDGPAIKTCPECFAVIEAENVTCPLCGHDFSAEIRRIKQKKDQELSAIKAQDFHIDLIARKKVSELTSMHELSLYAKAKGYKHGWIFYQAKERGWLER
;
A
#
# COMPACT_ATOMS: atom_id res chain seq x y z
N MET A 1 5.39 -7.45 -31.71
CA MET A 1 4.86 -8.45 -30.74
C MET A 1 5.87 -8.61 -29.62
N TYR A 2 5.45 -8.45 -28.36
CA TYR A 2 6.32 -8.63 -27.19
C TYR A 2 6.70 -10.11 -27.04
N ARG A 3 7.95 -10.37 -26.68
CA ARG A 3 8.36 -11.67 -26.17
C ARG A 3 8.07 -11.70 -24.67
N LEU A 4 7.18 -12.59 -24.26
CA LEU A 4 6.86 -12.76 -22.84
C LEU A 4 8.06 -13.35 -22.09
N TYR A 5 8.27 -12.87 -20.88
CA TYR A 5 9.16 -13.53 -19.92
C TYR A 5 8.53 -14.84 -19.43
N ASP A 6 9.34 -15.77 -18.93
CA ASP A 6 8.87 -17.09 -18.48
C ASP A 6 7.77 -16.98 -17.43
N TYR A 7 7.90 -16.08 -16.47
CA TYR A 7 6.86 -15.86 -15.45
C TYR A 7 5.56 -15.29 -16.04
N GLN A 8 5.63 -14.47 -17.09
CA GLN A 8 4.44 -13.96 -17.78
C GLN A 8 3.76 -15.06 -18.56
N GLN A 9 4.54 -15.94 -19.23
CA GLN A 9 4.02 -17.10 -19.92
C GLN A 9 3.36 -18.07 -18.93
N LYS A 10 3.97 -18.28 -17.75
CA LYS A 10 3.40 -19.07 -16.66
C LYS A 10 2.05 -18.49 -16.21
N LEU A 11 1.96 -17.15 -15.99
CA LEU A 11 0.70 -16.47 -15.63
C LEU A 11 -0.40 -16.70 -16.66
N VAL A 12 -0.09 -16.60 -17.96
CA VAL A 12 -1.04 -16.87 -19.04
C VAL A 12 -1.52 -18.32 -18.98
N THR A 13 -0.61 -19.27 -18.79
CA THR A 13 -0.92 -20.72 -18.73
C THR A 13 -1.79 -21.05 -17.52
N GLU A 14 -1.41 -20.61 -16.32
CA GLU A 14 -2.17 -20.85 -15.09
C GLU A 14 -3.56 -20.20 -15.14
N THR A 15 -3.67 -18.97 -15.70
CA THR A 15 -4.97 -18.32 -15.90
C THR A 15 -5.88 -19.14 -16.81
N ARG A 16 -5.34 -19.70 -17.90
CA ARG A 16 -6.11 -20.56 -18.81
C ARG A 16 -6.51 -21.87 -18.14
N GLN A 17 -5.63 -22.47 -17.35
CA GLN A 17 -5.93 -23.68 -16.57
C GLN A 17 -7.05 -23.41 -15.57
N ALA A 18 -6.99 -22.30 -14.83
CA ALA A 18 -8.03 -21.91 -13.89
C ALA A 18 -9.39 -21.76 -14.57
N LEU A 19 -9.45 -21.11 -15.75
CA LEU A 19 -10.69 -21.01 -16.54
C LEU A 19 -11.17 -22.40 -17.02
N SER A 20 -10.26 -23.24 -17.50
CA SER A 20 -10.60 -24.60 -17.99
C SER A 20 -11.11 -25.51 -16.88
N SER A 21 -10.73 -25.26 -15.63
CA SER A 21 -11.22 -25.96 -14.43
C SER A 21 -12.62 -25.49 -13.99
N GLY A 22 -13.32 -24.67 -14.80
CA GLY A 22 -14.69 -24.23 -14.54
C GLY A 22 -14.82 -22.93 -13.73
N ASN A 23 -13.72 -22.27 -13.40
CA ASN A 23 -13.78 -21.00 -12.70
C ASN A 23 -14.28 -19.90 -13.65
N LYS A 24 -15.40 -19.25 -13.31
CA LYS A 24 -15.94 -18.11 -14.09
C LYS A 24 -15.24 -16.78 -13.77
N GLY A 25 -14.60 -16.66 -12.65
CA GLY A 25 -13.86 -15.46 -12.24
C GLY A 25 -12.46 -15.81 -11.73
N VAL A 26 -11.42 -15.29 -12.38
CA VAL A 26 -10.03 -15.49 -11.95
C VAL A 26 -9.39 -14.13 -11.68
N LEU A 27 -8.82 -13.95 -10.49
CA LEU A 27 -8.06 -12.77 -10.12
C LEU A 27 -6.56 -13.04 -10.31
N ILE A 28 -5.93 -12.23 -11.13
CA ILE A 28 -4.48 -12.30 -11.36
C ILE A 28 -3.82 -11.20 -10.52
N VAL A 29 -3.00 -11.61 -9.54
CA VAL A 29 -2.26 -10.70 -8.67
C VAL A 29 -0.83 -10.62 -9.17
N SER A 30 -0.40 -9.44 -9.57
CA SER A 30 0.95 -9.22 -10.10
C SER A 30 1.41 -7.80 -9.74
N ALA A 31 2.61 -7.69 -9.21
CA ALA A 31 3.14 -6.45 -8.67
C ALA A 31 3.06 -5.27 -9.67
N PRO A 32 2.91 -4.01 -9.22
CA PRO A 32 3.03 -2.85 -10.09
C PRO A 32 4.39 -2.87 -10.81
N GLY A 33 4.38 -2.62 -12.13
CA GLY A 33 5.62 -2.63 -12.94
C GLY A 33 6.07 -4.00 -13.45
N SER A 34 5.41 -5.11 -13.08
CA SER A 34 5.72 -6.47 -13.55
C SER A 34 5.29 -6.77 -14.99
N GLY A 35 4.75 -5.81 -15.73
CA GLY A 35 4.30 -6.01 -17.11
C GLY A 35 2.91 -6.66 -17.24
N LYS A 36 1.99 -6.37 -16.33
CA LYS A 36 0.57 -6.82 -16.40
C LYS A 36 -0.07 -6.57 -17.77
N SER A 37 0.17 -5.39 -18.36
CA SER A 37 -0.41 -5.02 -19.68
C SER A 37 0.00 -5.99 -20.79
N VAL A 38 1.22 -6.54 -20.73
CA VAL A 38 1.72 -7.54 -21.70
C VAL A 38 0.96 -8.86 -21.55
N VAL A 39 0.74 -9.31 -20.30
CA VAL A 39 -0.04 -10.52 -20.01
C VAL A 39 -1.49 -10.34 -20.45
N ILE A 40 -2.11 -9.19 -20.17
CA ILE A 40 -3.46 -8.83 -20.60
C ILE A 40 -3.55 -8.88 -22.13
N ALA A 41 -2.61 -8.24 -22.84
CA ALA A 41 -2.58 -8.20 -24.29
C ALA A 41 -2.42 -9.60 -24.90
N GLU A 42 -1.56 -10.45 -24.33
CA GLU A 42 -1.38 -11.83 -24.81
C GLU A 42 -2.66 -12.67 -24.62
N ILE A 43 -3.33 -12.58 -23.47
CA ILE A 43 -4.59 -13.29 -23.26
C ILE A 43 -5.67 -12.78 -24.23
N ALA A 44 -5.75 -11.47 -24.47
CA ALA A 44 -6.67 -10.90 -25.45
C ALA A 44 -6.35 -11.40 -26.86
N ARG A 45 -5.06 -11.47 -27.25
CA ARG A 45 -4.61 -12.01 -28.55
C ARG A 45 -5.02 -13.46 -28.74
N LEU A 46 -4.73 -14.31 -27.74
CA LEU A 46 -5.09 -15.73 -27.79
C LEU A 46 -6.61 -15.95 -27.86
N THR A 47 -7.40 -15.04 -27.30
CA THR A 47 -8.85 -15.06 -27.33
C THR A 47 -9.36 -14.62 -28.71
N ALA A 48 -8.86 -13.51 -29.24
CA ALA A 48 -9.23 -12.97 -30.54
C ALA A 48 -8.83 -13.89 -31.72
N LEU A 49 -7.70 -14.60 -31.63
CA LEU A 49 -7.28 -15.62 -32.60
C LEU A 49 -8.33 -16.73 -32.81
N LYS A 50 -9.13 -17.02 -31.79
CA LYS A 50 -10.24 -17.97 -31.86
C LYS A 50 -11.56 -17.32 -32.32
N LYS A 51 -11.49 -16.06 -32.81
CA LYS A 51 -12.66 -15.23 -33.17
C LYS A 51 -13.62 -14.99 -32.01
N ASN A 52 -13.12 -15.09 -30.77
CA ASN A 52 -13.86 -14.81 -29.55
C ASN A 52 -13.72 -13.33 -29.17
N ARG A 53 -14.83 -12.73 -28.73
CA ARG A 53 -14.88 -11.30 -28.37
C ARG A 53 -14.37 -11.05 -26.96
N VAL A 54 -13.51 -10.04 -26.83
CA VAL A 54 -12.96 -9.55 -25.56
C VAL A 54 -13.60 -8.21 -25.21
N LEU A 55 -14.14 -8.10 -23.99
CA LEU A 55 -14.53 -6.82 -23.39
C LEU A 55 -13.50 -6.44 -22.33
N PHE A 56 -12.72 -5.40 -22.63
CA PHE A 56 -11.77 -4.82 -21.69
C PHE A 56 -12.29 -3.48 -21.16
N PHE A 57 -12.24 -3.28 -19.84
CA PHE A 57 -12.57 -1.98 -19.28
C PHE A 57 -11.75 -1.62 -18.03
N VAL A 58 -11.60 -0.32 -17.86
CA VAL A 58 -10.89 0.35 -16.74
C VAL A 58 -11.63 1.60 -16.32
N HIS A 59 -11.20 2.22 -15.22
CA HIS A 59 -11.87 3.41 -14.70
C HIS A 59 -11.39 4.73 -15.33
N ARG A 60 -10.22 4.80 -15.99
CA ARG A 60 -9.64 6.02 -16.56
C ARG A 60 -9.44 5.93 -18.07
N GLN A 61 -9.65 7.05 -18.76
CA GLN A 61 -9.52 7.14 -20.22
C GLN A 61 -8.05 7.00 -20.68
N GLU A 62 -7.10 7.48 -19.89
CA GLU A 62 -5.66 7.37 -20.18
C GLU A 62 -5.23 5.89 -20.26
N LEU A 63 -5.78 5.04 -19.37
CA LEU A 63 -5.52 3.60 -19.37
C LEU A 63 -6.12 2.89 -20.60
N VAL A 64 -7.26 3.40 -21.12
CA VAL A 64 -7.87 2.88 -22.37
C VAL A 64 -6.92 3.10 -23.55
N LYS A 65 -6.28 4.28 -23.65
CA LYS A 65 -5.29 4.57 -24.71
C LYS A 65 -4.10 3.61 -24.62
N GLN A 66 -3.52 3.47 -23.43
CA GLN A 66 -2.34 2.62 -23.20
C GLN A 66 -2.58 1.15 -23.50
N ILE A 67 -3.69 0.59 -23.04
CA ILE A 67 -3.96 -0.84 -23.30
C ILE A 67 -4.22 -1.07 -24.78
N LYS A 68 -4.86 -0.11 -25.46
CA LYS A 68 -5.04 -0.19 -26.91
C LYS A 68 -3.72 -0.23 -27.67
N GLU A 69 -2.76 0.60 -27.28
CA GLU A 69 -1.39 0.57 -27.81
C GLU A 69 -0.73 -0.80 -27.54
N SER A 70 -0.80 -1.30 -26.31
CA SER A 70 -0.28 -2.63 -25.95
C SER A 70 -0.95 -3.76 -26.74
N PHE A 71 -2.24 -3.65 -27.05
CA PHE A 71 -2.96 -4.63 -27.88
C PHE A 71 -2.45 -4.61 -29.31
N ILE A 72 -2.27 -3.41 -29.88
CA ILE A 72 -1.71 -3.24 -31.25
C ILE A 72 -0.29 -3.82 -31.32
N GLU A 73 0.57 -3.47 -30.36
CA GLU A 73 1.96 -3.95 -30.31
C GLU A 73 2.04 -5.48 -30.14
N GLN A 74 1.10 -6.08 -29.41
CA GLN A 74 0.99 -7.53 -29.25
C GLN A 74 0.31 -8.23 -30.44
N GLY A 75 -0.20 -7.49 -31.41
CA GLY A 75 -0.86 -8.07 -32.60
C GLY A 75 -2.26 -8.63 -32.29
N VAL A 76 -2.99 -8.00 -31.36
CA VAL A 76 -4.38 -8.34 -31.08
C VAL A 76 -5.28 -7.85 -32.21
N ASP A 77 -6.16 -8.72 -32.73
CA ASP A 77 -7.18 -8.28 -33.69
C ASP A 77 -8.28 -7.46 -32.96
N LEU A 78 -8.21 -6.15 -33.14
CA LEU A 78 -9.11 -5.21 -32.49
C LEU A 78 -10.56 -5.33 -32.94
N ASN A 79 -10.87 -6.00 -34.07
CA ASN A 79 -12.25 -6.25 -34.49
C ASN A 79 -13.01 -7.14 -33.51
N TYR A 80 -12.28 -7.93 -32.73
CA TYR A 80 -12.82 -8.77 -31.65
C TYR A 80 -12.73 -8.12 -30.27
N CYS A 81 -12.30 -6.86 -30.14
CA CYS A 81 -12.05 -6.22 -28.86
C CYS A 81 -12.92 -4.97 -28.68
N THR A 82 -13.65 -4.92 -27.57
CA THR A 82 -14.30 -3.70 -27.08
C THR A 82 -13.44 -3.17 -25.91
N ILE A 83 -12.87 -1.97 -26.06
CA ILE A 83 -11.98 -1.36 -25.09
C ILE A 83 -12.55 0.00 -24.67
N MET A 84 -13.00 0.13 -23.41
CA MET A 84 -13.71 1.32 -22.93
C MET A 84 -13.43 1.61 -21.45
N THR A 85 -13.89 2.77 -20.99
CA THR A 85 -14.01 3.01 -19.54
C THR A 85 -15.24 2.29 -18.98
N VAL A 86 -15.18 1.90 -17.71
CA VAL A 86 -16.27 1.18 -17.01
C VAL A 86 -17.62 1.91 -17.11
N GLY A 87 -17.64 3.25 -16.98
CA GLY A 87 -18.86 4.04 -17.12
C GLY A 87 -19.46 3.96 -18.53
N LYS A 88 -18.62 3.99 -19.58
CA LYS A 88 -19.09 3.85 -20.97
C LYS A 88 -19.67 2.47 -21.24
N VAL A 89 -19.06 1.41 -20.67
CA VAL A 89 -19.59 0.04 -20.80
C VAL A 89 -20.93 -0.08 -20.09
N ALA A 90 -21.02 0.37 -18.83
CA ALA A 90 -22.25 0.25 -18.02
C ALA A 90 -23.47 0.96 -18.61
N ASN A 91 -23.23 2.01 -19.44
CA ASN A 91 -24.30 2.76 -20.14
C ASN A 91 -24.64 2.20 -21.53
N ARG A 92 -23.99 1.13 -21.99
CA ARG A 92 -24.14 0.59 -23.36
C ARG A 92 -24.29 -0.92 -23.40
N LEU A 93 -24.67 -1.55 -22.29
CA LEU A 93 -24.74 -3.01 -22.17
C LEU A 93 -25.61 -3.66 -23.24
N GLU A 94 -26.74 -3.03 -23.59
CA GLU A 94 -27.71 -3.57 -24.55
C GLU A 94 -27.24 -3.49 -26.01
N ILE A 95 -26.33 -2.55 -26.32
CA ILE A 95 -25.87 -2.32 -27.70
C ILE A 95 -24.49 -2.89 -27.97
N LEU A 96 -23.71 -3.25 -26.90
CA LEU A 96 -22.42 -3.85 -27.07
C LEU A 96 -22.53 -5.32 -27.48
N PRO A 97 -21.69 -5.79 -28.41
CA PRO A 97 -21.64 -7.19 -28.75
C PRO A 97 -21.31 -8.03 -27.52
N LYS A 98 -22.07 -9.14 -27.32
CA LYS A 98 -21.81 -10.03 -26.18
C LYS A 98 -20.37 -10.54 -26.20
N PRO A 99 -19.59 -10.34 -25.12
CA PRO A 99 -18.22 -10.84 -25.04
C PRO A 99 -18.17 -12.34 -24.72
N ASN A 100 -17.07 -12.98 -25.11
CA ASN A 100 -16.72 -14.32 -24.68
C ASN A 100 -15.77 -14.30 -23.47
N LEU A 101 -15.09 -13.16 -23.24
CA LEU A 101 -14.18 -12.95 -22.12
C LEU A 101 -14.25 -11.48 -21.67
N ILE A 102 -14.36 -11.26 -20.39
CA ILE A 102 -14.23 -9.94 -19.76
C ILE A 102 -12.85 -9.85 -19.13
N ILE A 103 -12.12 -8.76 -19.38
CA ILE A 103 -10.82 -8.45 -18.75
C ILE A 103 -10.93 -7.09 -18.06
N VAL A 104 -10.54 -7.04 -16.80
CA VAL A 104 -10.58 -5.84 -15.96
C VAL A 104 -9.19 -5.58 -15.41
N ASP A 105 -8.62 -4.42 -15.69
CA ASP A 105 -7.42 -3.97 -15.00
C ASP A 105 -7.80 -3.12 -13.77
N GLU A 106 -6.88 -3.02 -12.79
CA GLU A 106 -7.09 -2.39 -11.49
C GLU A 106 -8.34 -2.94 -10.78
N SER A 107 -8.39 -4.26 -10.68
CA SER A 107 -9.56 -5.01 -10.16
C SER A 107 -9.87 -4.78 -8.68
N GLN A 108 -9.04 -4.05 -7.92
CA GLN A 108 -9.41 -3.58 -6.59
C GLN A 108 -10.67 -2.69 -6.62
N HIS A 109 -11.03 -2.14 -7.79
CA HIS A 109 -12.27 -1.37 -8.00
C HIS A 109 -13.50 -2.23 -8.32
N SER A 110 -13.35 -3.53 -8.54
CA SER A 110 -14.42 -4.44 -9.01
C SER A 110 -15.65 -4.51 -8.11
N ARG A 111 -15.54 -4.09 -6.84
CA ARG A 111 -16.69 -4.02 -5.92
C ARG A 111 -17.59 -2.81 -6.13
N ALA A 112 -17.19 -1.82 -6.91
CA ALA A 112 -18.04 -0.66 -7.19
C ALA A 112 -19.28 -1.08 -7.95
N MET A 113 -20.43 -0.40 -7.70
CA MET A 113 -21.73 -0.73 -8.27
C MET A 113 -21.70 -0.79 -9.80
N THR A 114 -20.94 0.08 -10.45
CA THR A 114 -20.81 0.12 -11.92
C THR A 114 -20.18 -1.17 -12.46
N TYR A 115 -19.14 -1.71 -11.79
CA TYR A 115 -18.54 -3.00 -12.16
C TYR A 115 -19.50 -4.16 -11.92
N ARG A 116 -20.18 -4.17 -10.78
CA ARG A 116 -21.19 -5.20 -10.47
C ARG A 116 -22.33 -5.21 -11.46
N LYS A 117 -22.80 -4.04 -11.92
CA LYS A 117 -23.83 -3.94 -12.98
C LYS A 117 -23.38 -4.70 -14.23
N ILE A 118 -22.14 -4.52 -14.67
CA ILE A 118 -21.58 -5.21 -15.86
C ILE A 118 -21.46 -6.71 -15.61
N PHE A 119 -20.93 -7.12 -14.45
CA PHE A 119 -20.76 -8.54 -14.12
C PHE A 119 -22.10 -9.28 -13.97
N ASN A 120 -23.13 -8.63 -13.46
CA ASN A 120 -24.46 -9.22 -13.34
C ASN A 120 -25.12 -9.35 -14.72
N TYR A 121 -24.95 -8.35 -15.59
CA TYR A 121 -25.50 -8.41 -16.96
C TYR A 121 -24.85 -9.54 -17.78
N TYR A 122 -23.54 -9.73 -17.66
CA TYR A 122 -22.78 -10.79 -18.31
C TYR A 122 -22.41 -11.92 -17.32
N SER A 123 -23.37 -12.41 -16.55
CA SER A 123 -23.14 -13.37 -15.45
C SER A 123 -22.63 -14.74 -15.91
N ASP A 124 -22.91 -15.10 -17.17
CA ASP A 124 -22.45 -16.33 -17.80
C ASP A 124 -21.05 -16.22 -18.43
N VAL A 125 -20.54 -15.00 -18.63
CA VAL A 125 -19.26 -14.76 -19.28
C VAL A 125 -18.12 -14.85 -18.29
N PRO A 126 -17.04 -15.59 -18.59
CA PRO A 126 -15.84 -15.65 -17.75
C PRO A 126 -15.17 -14.28 -17.66
N ARG A 127 -14.62 -13.98 -16.48
CA ARG A 127 -13.97 -12.71 -16.18
C ARG A 127 -12.60 -12.89 -15.57
N LEU A 128 -11.65 -12.07 -16.03
CA LEU A 128 -10.31 -11.96 -15.49
C LEU A 128 -10.13 -10.59 -14.85
N GLY A 129 -9.67 -10.57 -13.62
CA GLY A 129 -9.30 -9.36 -12.93
C GLY A 129 -7.79 -9.28 -12.75
N PHE A 130 -7.19 -8.13 -13.03
CA PHE A 130 -5.78 -7.87 -12.77
C PHE A 130 -5.62 -6.82 -11.70
N THR A 131 -4.73 -7.06 -10.73
CA THR A 131 -4.45 -6.10 -9.65
C THR A 131 -3.01 -6.25 -9.15
N GLY A 132 -2.45 -5.17 -8.61
CA GLY A 132 -1.17 -5.21 -7.90
C GLY A 132 -1.34 -5.62 -6.43
N SER A 133 -2.55 -5.45 -5.88
CA SER A 133 -2.88 -5.80 -4.50
C SER A 133 -4.39 -6.06 -4.39
N PRO A 134 -4.81 -7.26 -3.99
CA PRO A 134 -6.22 -7.62 -3.86
C PRO A 134 -6.86 -7.12 -2.56
N TRP A 135 -6.12 -6.41 -1.72
CA TRP A 135 -6.63 -5.93 -0.46
C TRP A 135 -7.26 -4.55 -0.57
N ARG A 136 -8.30 -4.33 0.23
CA ARG A 136 -9.02 -3.05 0.33
C ARG A 136 -9.03 -2.54 1.76
N LEU A 137 -9.22 -1.23 1.92
CA LEU A 137 -9.37 -0.58 3.23
C LEU A 137 -10.49 -1.18 4.08
N SER A 138 -11.57 -1.62 3.42
CA SER A 138 -12.72 -2.23 4.10
C SER A 138 -12.45 -3.62 4.68
N GLY A 139 -11.32 -4.25 4.36
CA GLY A 139 -10.99 -5.63 4.71
C GLY A 139 -11.78 -6.69 3.91
N LYS A 140 -12.76 -6.29 3.09
CA LYS A 140 -13.53 -7.23 2.29
C LYS A 140 -12.69 -7.79 1.14
N GLY A 141 -12.62 -9.11 1.04
CA GLY A 141 -11.99 -9.85 -0.04
C GLY A 141 -12.77 -9.82 -1.35
N PHE A 142 -12.46 -10.70 -2.26
CA PHE A 142 -13.02 -10.73 -3.62
C PHE A 142 -13.65 -12.08 -4.00
N LYS A 143 -13.85 -12.99 -3.04
CA LYS A 143 -14.36 -14.35 -3.29
C LYS A 143 -15.74 -14.37 -3.92
N ASP A 144 -16.58 -13.36 -3.68
CA ASP A 144 -17.90 -13.20 -4.31
C ASP A 144 -17.83 -12.73 -5.77
N ILE A 145 -16.67 -12.29 -6.27
CA ILE A 145 -16.45 -11.82 -7.65
C ILE A 145 -15.55 -12.79 -8.42
N TYR A 146 -14.49 -13.29 -7.78
CA TYR A 146 -13.50 -14.19 -8.36
C TYR A 146 -13.41 -15.48 -7.54
N SER A 147 -13.58 -16.63 -8.21
CA SER A 147 -13.56 -17.96 -7.57
C SER A 147 -12.16 -18.57 -7.47
N ALA A 148 -11.21 -18.06 -8.25
CA ALA A 148 -9.82 -18.49 -8.24
C ALA A 148 -8.85 -17.30 -8.26
N MET A 149 -7.63 -17.52 -7.79
CA MET A 149 -6.57 -16.53 -7.81
C MET A 149 -5.28 -17.16 -8.39
N VAL A 150 -4.66 -16.42 -9.30
CA VAL A 150 -3.34 -16.74 -9.86
C VAL A 150 -2.35 -15.67 -9.40
N GLN A 151 -1.26 -16.08 -8.82
CA GLN A 151 -0.26 -15.15 -8.28
C GLN A 151 0.99 -15.11 -9.15
N GLY A 152 1.41 -13.90 -9.50
CA GLY A 152 2.72 -13.64 -10.10
C GLY A 152 3.85 -13.73 -9.09
N PRO A 153 5.10 -13.58 -9.55
CA PRO A 153 6.26 -13.54 -8.68
C PRO A 153 6.17 -12.41 -7.64
N THR A 154 6.81 -12.61 -6.50
CA THR A 154 6.95 -11.59 -5.45
C THR A 154 7.78 -10.40 -5.98
N THR A 155 7.64 -9.23 -5.36
CA THR A 155 8.45 -8.06 -5.70
C THR A 155 9.95 -8.35 -5.52
N LYS A 156 10.32 -9.08 -4.46
CA LYS A 156 11.70 -9.49 -4.19
C LYS A 156 12.26 -10.34 -5.34
N TRP A 157 11.52 -11.36 -5.77
CA TRP A 157 11.91 -12.19 -6.91
C TRP A 157 12.09 -11.36 -8.20
N LEU A 158 11.18 -10.41 -8.47
CA LEU A 158 11.28 -9.53 -9.65
C LEU A 158 12.52 -8.64 -9.62
N ILE A 159 12.96 -8.19 -8.46
CA ILE A 159 14.20 -7.43 -8.28
C ILE A 159 15.42 -8.34 -8.54
N GLU A 160 15.47 -9.51 -7.92
CA GLU A 160 16.56 -10.48 -8.06
C GLU A 160 16.76 -10.94 -9.51
N HIS A 161 15.66 -10.99 -10.30
CA HIS A 161 15.68 -11.38 -11.72
C HIS A 161 15.70 -10.19 -12.69
N HIS A 162 16.05 -9.01 -12.26
CA HIS A 162 16.15 -7.80 -13.08
C HIS A 162 14.87 -7.48 -13.88
N LYS A 163 13.71 -7.63 -13.26
CA LYS A 163 12.40 -7.23 -13.78
C LYS A 163 11.85 -5.98 -13.09
N LEU A 164 12.36 -5.68 -11.91
CA LEU A 164 12.22 -4.43 -11.21
C LEU A 164 13.60 -3.94 -10.76
N ALA A 165 13.76 -2.63 -10.60
CA ALA A 165 14.98 -2.05 -10.08
C ALA A 165 15.08 -2.27 -8.56
N PRO A 166 16.28 -2.50 -8.02
CA PRO A 166 16.53 -2.45 -6.58
C PRO A 166 16.21 -1.04 -6.06
N PHE A 167 15.94 -0.93 -4.76
CA PHE A 167 15.49 0.32 -4.18
C PHE A 167 16.06 0.57 -2.78
N THR A 168 16.02 1.83 -2.37
CA THR A 168 16.21 2.25 -0.98
C THR A 168 15.05 3.13 -0.56
N VAL A 169 14.47 2.86 0.60
CA VAL A 169 13.51 3.73 1.27
C VAL A 169 14.26 4.59 2.28
N TYR A 170 14.13 5.91 2.14
CA TYR A 170 14.52 6.87 3.15
C TYR A 170 13.28 7.39 3.83
N GLY A 171 13.17 7.15 5.12
CA GLY A 171 11.98 7.48 5.87
C GLY A 171 12.29 8.13 7.19
N TYR A 172 11.66 9.25 7.45
CA TYR A 172 11.52 9.82 8.77
C TYR A 172 10.18 10.54 8.86
N GLN A 173 9.58 10.36 10.00
CA GLN A 173 8.27 10.97 10.27
C GLN A 173 8.46 12.46 10.57
N LEU A 174 7.86 13.32 9.76
CA LEU A 174 7.94 14.77 9.92
C LEU A 174 6.78 15.37 10.72
N GLY A 175 5.69 14.62 10.96
CA GLY A 175 4.50 15.12 11.63
C GLY A 175 4.00 14.23 12.75
N ASP A 176 3.10 14.75 13.59
CA ASP A 176 2.43 13.98 14.62
C ASP A 176 1.24 13.19 14.02
N LYS A 177 1.37 11.86 13.96
CA LYS A 177 0.31 10.96 13.45
C LYS A 177 -1.00 11.04 14.23
N ASN A 178 -0.97 11.52 15.48
CA ASN A 178 -2.18 11.72 16.28
C ASN A 178 -3.10 12.80 15.69
N MET A 179 -2.61 13.64 14.79
CA MET A 179 -3.42 14.62 14.06
C MET A 179 -4.28 13.99 12.95
N LEU A 180 -3.92 12.79 12.46
CA LEU A 180 -4.63 12.12 11.38
C LEU A 180 -5.96 11.52 11.86
N ARG A 181 -7.06 11.82 11.15
CA ARG A 181 -8.41 11.36 11.42
C ARG A 181 -8.95 10.56 10.24
N HIS A 182 -9.58 9.42 10.54
CA HIS A 182 -10.19 8.58 9.52
C HIS A 182 -11.49 9.20 8.99
N GLY A 183 -11.68 9.11 7.65
CA GLY A 183 -12.92 9.44 6.99
C GLY A 183 -13.84 8.22 6.82
N SER A 184 -15.03 8.45 6.24
CA SER A 184 -16.02 7.38 5.96
C SER A 184 -15.50 6.30 5.00
N THR A 185 -14.52 6.60 4.17
CA THR A 185 -13.89 5.66 3.24
C THR A 185 -12.86 4.75 3.90
N GLY A 186 -12.49 5.03 5.16
CA GLY A 186 -11.44 4.33 5.90
C GLY A 186 -10.03 4.90 5.71
N ASP A 187 -9.80 5.78 4.71
CA ASP A 187 -8.56 6.56 4.59
C ASP A 187 -8.65 7.85 5.41
N TYR A 188 -7.56 8.59 5.54
CA TYR A 188 -7.54 9.85 6.29
C TYR A 188 -8.37 10.95 5.62
N THR A 189 -8.96 11.84 6.43
CA THR A 189 -9.69 13.01 5.92
C THR A 189 -8.72 14.03 5.33
N LYS A 190 -9.15 14.75 4.29
CA LYS A 190 -8.34 15.82 3.67
C LYS A 190 -7.90 16.85 4.70
N ARG A 191 -8.82 17.32 5.56
CA ARG A 191 -8.53 18.28 6.61
C ARG A 191 -7.43 17.80 7.56
N SER A 192 -7.51 16.55 8.05
CA SER A 192 -6.48 16.04 8.96
C SER A 192 -5.13 15.82 8.26
N MET A 193 -5.13 15.53 6.95
CA MET A 193 -3.91 15.52 6.17
C MET A 193 -3.32 16.91 5.97
N ASP A 194 -4.17 17.94 5.76
CA ASP A 194 -3.73 19.34 5.70
C ASP A 194 -3.09 19.75 7.03
N ASP A 195 -3.79 19.51 8.17
CA ASP A 195 -3.28 19.82 9.52
C ASP A 195 -1.94 19.13 9.79
N TYR A 196 -1.81 17.85 9.43
CA TYR A 196 -0.59 17.07 9.57
C TYR A 196 0.56 17.64 8.73
N THR A 197 0.30 18.00 7.47
CA THR A 197 1.33 18.46 6.55
C THR A 197 1.71 19.93 6.73
N HIS A 198 0.86 20.75 7.35
CA HIS A 198 1.22 22.12 7.76
C HIS A 198 2.43 22.15 8.69
N SER A 199 2.67 21.09 9.47
CA SER A 199 3.87 20.95 10.29
C SER A 199 5.14 20.63 9.49
N ILE A 200 4.98 20.24 8.20
CA ILE A 200 6.09 19.89 7.33
C ILE A 200 6.63 21.14 6.63
N ILE A 201 7.84 21.53 6.97
CA ILE A 201 8.52 22.67 6.34
C ILE A 201 8.90 22.25 4.90
N HIS A 202 8.38 22.94 3.88
CA HIS A 202 8.65 22.65 2.46
C HIS A 202 10.16 22.62 2.14
N GLY A 203 10.96 23.47 2.78
CA GLY A 203 12.42 23.44 2.65
C GLY A 203 13.06 22.13 3.10
N SER A 204 12.44 21.38 4.02
CA SER A 204 12.94 20.09 4.44
C SER A 204 12.73 19.01 3.37
N ILE A 205 11.66 19.14 2.57
CA ILE A 205 11.37 18.25 1.43
C ILE A 205 12.47 18.40 0.37
N VAL A 206 12.80 19.64 0.00
CA VAL A 206 13.86 19.96 -0.98
C VAL A 206 15.22 19.49 -0.47
N LYS A 207 15.55 19.77 0.80
CA LYS A 207 16.81 19.31 1.42
C LYS A 207 16.95 17.79 1.41
N SER A 208 15.89 17.07 1.74
CA SER A 208 15.87 15.60 1.68
C SER A 208 16.09 15.08 0.27
N TRP A 209 15.41 15.67 -0.71
CA TRP A 209 15.62 15.29 -2.10
C TRP A 209 17.05 15.58 -2.57
N LEU A 210 17.61 16.75 -2.24
CA LEU A 210 19.00 17.08 -2.55
C LEU A 210 20.00 16.11 -1.90
N LYS A 211 19.69 15.65 -0.68
CA LYS A 211 20.55 14.71 0.06
C LYS A 211 20.50 13.30 -0.55
N PHE A 212 19.32 12.77 -0.88
CA PHE A 212 19.13 11.36 -1.21
C PHE A 212 18.90 11.09 -2.69
N ALA A 213 18.43 12.09 -3.45
CA ALA A 213 17.96 11.90 -4.82
C ALA A 213 18.37 13.04 -5.76
N LYS A 214 19.45 13.76 -5.45
CA LYS A 214 19.96 14.83 -6.31
C LYS A 214 20.06 14.36 -7.77
N ASP A 215 19.61 15.20 -8.69
CA ASP A 215 19.61 14.99 -10.14
C ASP A 215 18.69 13.86 -10.65
N ARG A 216 17.91 13.20 -9.79
CA ARG A 216 17.00 12.14 -10.20
C ARG A 216 15.66 12.69 -10.68
N LYS A 217 15.16 12.13 -11.79
CA LYS A 217 13.79 12.37 -12.24
C LYS A 217 12.81 11.85 -11.19
N THR A 218 11.94 12.72 -10.67
CA THR A 218 11.17 12.48 -9.46
C THR A 218 9.69 12.76 -9.63
N ILE A 219 8.84 11.87 -9.13
CA ILE A 219 7.40 12.11 -8.94
C ILE A 219 7.13 12.35 -7.45
N VAL A 220 6.43 13.43 -7.14
CA VAL A 220 6.01 13.78 -5.77
C VAL A 220 4.51 13.58 -5.64
N TYR A 221 4.09 12.77 -4.70
CA TYR A 221 2.68 12.47 -4.41
C TYR A 221 2.20 13.27 -3.21
N CYS A 222 1.35 14.26 -3.46
CA CYS A 222 0.79 15.15 -2.44
C CYS A 222 -0.66 14.78 -2.12
N HIS A 223 -1.14 15.19 -0.94
CA HIS A 223 -2.53 14.94 -0.51
C HIS A 223 -3.51 16.02 -0.99
N SER A 224 -3.04 17.25 -1.25
CA SER A 224 -3.89 18.36 -1.71
C SER A 224 -3.23 19.19 -2.82
N ILE A 225 -4.08 19.89 -3.60
CA ILE A 225 -3.64 20.70 -4.74
C ILE A 225 -2.82 21.91 -4.27
N SER A 226 -3.25 22.59 -3.19
CA SER A 226 -2.52 23.72 -2.59
C SER A 226 -1.11 23.29 -2.20
N PHE A 227 -1.01 22.25 -1.38
CA PHE A 227 0.26 21.71 -0.92
C PHE A 227 1.17 21.26 -2.07
N SER A 228 0.61 20.64 -3.10
CA SER A 228 1.38 20.21 -4.28
C SER A 228 1.95 21.39 -5.08
N LYS A 229 1.20 22.51 -5.16
CA LYS A 229 1.69 23.75 -5.79
C LYS A 229 2.80 24.41 -4.98
N GLU A 230 2.67 24.45 -3.66
CA GLU A 230 3.67 24.98 -2.73
C GLU A 230 4.96 24.17 -2.77
N VAL A 231 4.87 22.83 -2.77
CA VAL A 231 6.03 21.96 -2.93
C VAL A 231 6.72 22.18 -4.28
N ALA A 232 5.95 22.27 -5.38
CA ALA A 232 6.52 22.56 -6.69
C ALA A 232 7.19 23.94 -6.72
N GLN A 233 6.66 24.95 -6.02
CA GLN A 233 7.27 26.25 -5.90
C GLN A 233 8.58 26.18 -5.10
N ALA A 234 8.60 25.49 -3.96
CA ALA A 234 9.81 25.32 -3.16
C ALA A 234 10.98 24.71 -3.95
N PHE A 235 10.67 23.74 -4.82
CA PHE A 235 11.69 23.19 -5.74
C PHE A 235 12.19 24.24 -6.76
N ARG A 236 11.28 25.05 -7.35
CA ARG A 236 11.65 26.12 -8.28
C ARG A 236 12.51 27.20 -7.62
N ASP A 237 12.16 27.59 -6.38
CA ASP A 237 12.92 28.56 -5.58
C ASP A 237 14.35 28.07 -5.27
N ALA A 238 14.53 26.75 -5.23
CA ALA A 238 15.84 26.10 -5.13
C ALA A 238 16.54 25.89 -6.49
N GLY A 239 16.02 26.47 -7.58
CA GLY A 239 16.59 26.35 -8.94
C GLY A 239 16.30 25.01 -9.64
N ILE A 240 15.37 24.20 -9.13
CA ILE A 240 15.06 22.87 -9.70
C ILE A 240 13.76 22.96 -10.51
N ASN A 241 13.78 22.53 -11.78
CA ASN A 241 12.61 22.59 -12.63
C ASN A 241 11.51 21.62 -12.14
N ALA A 242 10.43 22.19 -11.58
CA ALA A 242 9.32 21.49 -10.98
C ALA A 242 7.97 21.99 -11.50
N VAL A 243 7.06 21.05 -11.79
CA VAL A 243 5.71 21.34 -12.27
C VAL A 243 4.68 20.59 -11.42
N HIS A 244 3.54 21.26 -11.18
CA HIS A 244 2.36 20.66 -10.58
C HIS A 244 1.35 20.26 -11.67
N ALA A 245 0.69 19.10 -11.49
CA ALA A 245 -0.45 18.66 -12.29
C ALA A 245 -1.49 17.94 -11.44
N ASP A 246 -2.76 18.17 -11.72
CA ASP A 246 -3.90 17.56 -11.05
C ASP A 246 -5.04 17.23 -12.03
N ALA A 247 -6.16 16.68 -11.54
CA ALA A 247 -7.31 16.34 -12.35
C ALA A 247 -7.99 17.56 -13.01
N LYS A 248 -7.79 18.79 -12.49
CA LYS A 248 -8.31 20.03 -13.06
C LYS A 248 -7.41 20.61 -14.15
N THR A 249 -6.17 20.09 -14.28
CA THR A 249 -5.24 20.49 -15.35
C THR A 249 -5.80 19.99 -16.69
N PRO A 250 -5.98 20.86 -17.71
CA PRO A 250 -6.50 20.47 -19.03
C PRO A 250 -5.71 19.30 -19.64
N GLU A 251 -6.40 18.42 -20.38
CA GLU A 251 -5.78 17.19 -20.94
C GLU A 251 -4.57 17.50 -21.81
N SER A 252 -4.69 18.48 -22.71
CA SER A 252 -3.57 18.90 -23.58
C SER A 252 -2.35 19.39 -22.79
N LYS A 253 -2.58 20.10 -21.68
CA LYS A 253 -1.50 20.54 -20.78
C LYS A 253 -0.89 19.37 -20.02
N ARG A 254 -1.70 18.38 -19.58
CA ARG A 254 -1.20 17.16 -18.93
C ARG A 254 -0.32 16.34 -19.89
N GLU A 255 -0.75 16.18 -21.15
CA GLU A 255 0.02 15.49 -22.18
C GLU A 255 1.37 16.20 -22.43
N LYS A 256 1.38 17.54 -22.53
CA LYS A 256 2.61 18.32 -22.67
C LYS A 256 3.54 18.16 -21.45
N ILE A 257 3.01 18.29 -20.23
CA ILE A 257 3.77 18.10 -18.99
C ILE A 257 4.41 16.69 -18.98
N MET A 258 3.64 15.67 -19.33
CA MET A 258 4.15 14.30 -19.37
C MET A 258 5.22 14.11 -20.44
N ALA A 259 5.05 14.69 -21.63
CA ALA A 259 6.04 14.66 -22.68
C ALA A 259 7.36 15.36 -22.28
N ASP A 260 7.25 16.52 -21.62
CA ASP A 260 8.41 17.26 -21.13
C ASP A 260 9.09 16.55 -19.94
N PHE A 261 8.32 15.87 -19.10
CA PHE A 261 8.85 15.03 -18.02
C PHE A 261 9.58 13.80 -18.57
N LYS A 262 9.01 13.11 -19.57
CA LYS A 262 9.67 11.99 -20.27
C LYS A 262 10.98 12.43 -20.90
N LYS A 263 11.01 13.59 -21.55
CA LYS A 263 12.22 14.16 -22.18
C LYS A 263 13.25 14.71 -21.17
N GLY A 264 12.95 14.69 -19.87
CA GLY A 264 13.85 15.21 -18.82
C GLY A 264 13.90 16.73 -18.70
N LYS A 265 13.06 17.49 -19.44
CA LYS A 265 12.94 18.93 -19.30
C LYS A 265 12.34 19.33 -17.95
N ILE A 266 11.45 18.52 -17.41
CA ILE A 266 10.92 18.63 -16.07
C ILE A 266 11.63 17.60 -15.19
N LYS A 267 12.23 18.04 -14.09
CA LYS A 267 12.92 17.19 -13.13
C LYS A 267 11.97 16.63 -12.08
N ILE A 268 11.08 17.49 -11.57
CA ILE A 268 10.15 17.16 -10.49
C ILE A 268 8.70 17.32 -10.98
N LEU A 269 7.92 16.25 -10.87
CA LEU A 269 6.50 16.25 -11.19
C LEU A 269 5.68 16.07 -9.91
N CYS A 270 5.15 17.17 -9.36
CA CYS A 270 4.26 17.15 -8.22
C CYS A 270 2.82 16.88 -8.68
N ASN A 271 2.10 16.00 -7.96
CA ASN A 271 0.74 15.66 -8.36
C ASN A 271 -0.15 15.29 -7.17
N VAL A 272 -1.47 15.30 -7.44
CA VAL A 272 -2.51 14.85 -6.52
C VAL A 272 -3.39 13.84 -7.25
N GLU A 273 -3.36 12.58 -6.81
CA GLU A 273 -4.21 11.47 -7.30
C GLU A 273 -4.23 11.25 -8.83
N LEU A 274 -3.28 11.85 -9.55
CA LEU A 274 -3.30 11.82 -11.03
C LEU A 274 -2.38 10.73 -11.59
N TYR A 275 -1.17 10.62 -11.09
CA TYR A 275 -0.12 9.77 -11.65
C TYR A 275 0.22 8.54 -10.80
N GLY A 276 -0.70 8.11 -9.94
CA GLY A 276 -0.60 6.84 -9.21
C GLY A 276 -0.72 5.63 -10.13
N GLU A 277 -1.55 5.76 -11.17
CA GLU A 277 -1.83 4.71 -12.16
C GLU A 277 -1.64 5.26 -13.58
N GLY A 278 -1.40 4.37 -14.52
CA GLY A 278 -1.50 4.70 -15.95
C GLY A 278 -0.38 5.56 -16.55
N ILE A 279 0.77 5.69 -15.92
CA ILE A 279 1.91 6.37 -16.54
C ILE A 279 3.08 5.41 -16.75
N ASP A 280 3.76 5.58 -17.86
CA ASP A 280 4.99 4.87 -18.19
C ASP A 280 6.16 5.84 -18.37
N VAL A 281 7.02 5.92 -17.34
CA VAL A 281 8.25 6.71 -17.30
C VAL A 281 9.33 5.84 -16.65
N PRO A 282 9.94 4.92 -17.42
CA PRO A 282 10.88 3.96 -16.88
C PRO A 282 12.13 4.60 -16.24
N ASP A 283 12.54 5.77 -16.70
CA ASP A 283 13.69 6.52 -16.18
C ASP A 283 13.37 7.39 -14.95
N CYS A 284 12.11 7.41 -14.48
CA CYS A 284 11.78 7.95 -13.17
C CYS A 284 12.41 7.06 -12.09
N SER A 285 13.40 7.59 -11.38
CA SER A 285 14.20 6.82 -10.42
C SER A 285 14.01 7.29 -8.97
N CYS A 286 13.15 8.28 -8.74
CA CYS A 286 12.78 8.70 -7.38
C CYS A 286 11.28 8.97 -7.27
N VAL A 287 10.73 8.62 -6.10
CA VAL A 287 9.40 9.08 -5.66
C VAL A 287 9.49 9.70 -4.28
N VAL A 288 8.71 10.75 -4.05
CA VAL A 288 8.55 11.38 -2.74
C VAL A 288 7.09 11.24 -2.31
N LEU A 289 6.89 10.61 -1.16
CA LEU A 289 5.57 10.36 -0.59
C LEU A 289 5.25 11.42 0.46
N LEU A 290 4.30 12.30 0.14
CA LEU A 290 3.80 13.37 1.00
C LEU A 290 2.29 13.25 1.25
N ARG A 291 1.73 12.09 0.96
CA ARG A 291 0.34 11.74 1.24
C ARG A 291 0.29 10.61 2.27
N PRO A 292 -0.09 10.90 3.52
CA PRO A 292 -0.43 9.84 4.47
C PRO A 292 -1.60 9.02 3.92
N THR A 293 -1.54 7.70 4.04
CA THR A 293 -2.64 6.85 3.58
C THR A 293 -2.79 5.59 4.43
N GLU A 294 -4.02 5.13 4.54
CA GLU A 294 -4.38 3.83 5.11
C GLU A 294 -4.41 2.72 4.04
N SER A 295 -4.23 3.07 2.76
CA SER A 295 -4.35 2.18 1.63
C SER A 295 -3.01 1.59 1.21
N LEU A 296 -2.83 0.29 1.43
CA LEU A 296 -1.68 -0.46 0.90
C LEU A 296 -1.57 -0.35 -0.64
N VAL A 297 -2.71 -0.36 -1.33
CA VAL A 297 -2.75 -0.21 -2.80
C VAL A 297 -2.10 1.09 -3.23
N ILE A 298 -2.50 2.21 -2.61
CA ILE A 298 -1.93 3.54 -2.92
C ILE A 298 -0.44 3.57 -2.61
N TYR A 299 -0.04 3.06 -1.44
CA TYR A 299 1.36 3.02 -1.06
C TYR A 299 2.23 2.24 -2.06
N LEU A 300 1.80 1.02 -2.43
CA LEU A 300 2.54 0.20 -3.39
C LEU A 300 2.56 0.82 -4.80
N GLN A 301 1.43 1.32 -5.28
CA GLN A 301 1.35 1.96 -6.61
C GLN A 301 2.27 3.19 -6.73
N GLN A 302 2.33 4.02 -5.67
CA GLN A 302 3.19 5.21 -5.65
C GLN A 302 4.66 4.84 -5.49
N SER A 303 5.00 3.98 -4.53
CA SER A 303 6.38 3.57 -4.23
C SER A 303 7.02 2.85 -5.41
N MET A 304 6.33 1.88 -6.00
CA MET A 304 6.86 1.05 -7.07
C MET A 304 6.95 1.76 -8.43
N ARG A 305 6.47 3.01 -8.52
CA ARG A 305 6.62 3.80 -9.74
C ARG A 305 8.08 4.07 -10.09
N ALA A 306 8.93 4.29 -9.08
CA ALA A 306 10.36 4.44 -9.27
C ALA A 306 11.08 3.12 -9.60
N MET A 307 10.48 1.98 -9.29
CA MET A 307 11.13 0.67 -9.36
C MET A 307 11.05 0.00 -10.74
N ARG A 308 10.52 0.65 -11.79
CA ARG A 308 10.56 0.08 -13.14
C ARG A 308 11.99 -0.19 -13.56
N TYR A 309 12.24 -1.40 -14.07
CA TYR A 309 13.60 -1.81 -14.43
C TYR A 309 14.20 -0.96 -15.54
N GLN A 310 15.43 -0.58 -15.32
CA GLN A 310 16.41 -0.15 -16.32
C GLN A 310 17.79 -0.62 -15.88
N PRO A 311 18.72 -0.88 -16.80
CA PRO A 311 20.11 -1.19 -16.44
C PRO A 311 20.69 -0.12 -15.51
N ASP A 312 21.45 -0.55 -14.51
CA ASP A 312 22.15 0.29 -13.52
C ASP A 312 21.25 1.23 -12.71
N LYS A 313 19.94 1.07 -12.79
CA LYS A 313 19.00 1.87 -12.03
C LYS A 313 18.85 1.34 -10.61
N HIS A 314 18.99 2.26 -9.65
CA HIS A 314 18.60 2.08 -8.25
C HIS A 314 17.51 3.09 -7.91
N ALA A 315 16.36 2.62 -7.49
CA ALA A 315 15.21 3.47 -7.14
C ALA A 315 15.37 4.08 -5.74
N ILE A 316 14.94 5.33 -5.59
CA ILE A 316 14.88 6.03 -4.30
C ILE A 316 13.43 6.33 -3.96
N ILE A 317 13.02 5.94 -2.77
CA ILE A 317 11.70 6.22 -2.21
C ILE A 317 11.91 7.08 -0.96
N ILE A 318 11.45 8.32 -0.98
CA ILE A 318 11.54 9.24 0.16
C ILE A 318 10.14 9.32 0.77
N ASP A 319 9.93 8.66 1.89
CA ASP A 319 8.66 8.68 2.61
C ASP A 319 8.76 9.59 3.84
N GLN A 320 8.17 10.76 3.74
CA GLN A 320 8.19 11.77 4.81
C GLN A 320 6.91 11.78 5.67
N VAL A 321 6.00 10.87 5.39
CA VAL A 321 4.73 10.75 6.12
C VAL A 321 4.60 9.43 6.87
N GLY A 322 5.64 8.58 6.80
CA GLY A 322 5.74 7.35 7.57
C GLY A 322 4.76 6.26 7.15
N ASN A 323 4.38 6.19 5.87
CA ASN A 323 3.58 5.07 5.36
C ASN A 323 4.31 3.72 5.51
N PHE A 324 5.66 3.74 5.38
CA PHE A 324 6.50 2.56 5.54
C PHE A 324 6.34 1.90 6.92
N GLU A 325 6.12 2.67 7.98
CA GLU A 325 5.95 2.11 9.34
C GLU A 325 4.70 1.21 9.43
N LYS A 326 3.68 1.52 8.63
CA LYS A 326 2.44 0.74 8.58
C LYS A 326 2.53 -0.45 7.63
N PHE A 327 3.14 -0.23 6.47
CA PHE A 327 3.07 -1.20 5.38
C PHE A 327 4.36 -1.99 5.18
N GLY A 328 5.44 -1.63 5.83
CA GLY A 328 6.74 -2.21 5.56
C GLY A 328 7.37 -1.68 4.27
N LEU A 329 8.36 -2.39 3.76
CA LEU A 329 9.01 -2.08 2.50
C LEU A 329 8.15 -2.51 1.29
N PRO A 330 8.32 -1.90 0.10
CA PRO A 330 7.55 -2.26 -1.10
C PRO A 330 7.71 -3.71 -1.57
N ASP A 331 8.75 -4.41 -1.15
CA ASP A 331 9.02 -5.82 -1.45
C ASP A 331 8.57 -6.79 -0.35
N THR A 332 7.88 -6.30 0.66
CA THR A 332 7.24 -7.12 1.68
C THR A 332 6.38 -8.19 1.03
N ASP A 333 6.57 -9.45 1.44
CA ASP A 333 5.75 -10.55 0.97
C ASP A 333 4.40 -10.55 1.71
N TYR A 334 3.37 -10.17 0.99
CA TYR A 334 2.00 -10.22 1.47
C TYR A 334 1.37 -11.53 1.02
N HIS A 335 0.93 -12.37 1.94
CA HIS A 335 0.19 -13.59 1.63
C HIS A 335 -1.22 -13.23 1.14
N TRP A 336 -1.33 -13.02 -0.18
CA TRP A 336 -2.59 -12.60 -0.81
C TRP A 336 -3.68 -13.66 -0.68
N SER A 337 -4.92 -13.22 -0.46
CA SER A 337 -6.10 -14.08 -0.37
C SER A 337 -7.33 -13.39 -0.97
N LEU A 338 -8.26 -14.19 -1.50
CA LEU A 338 -9.58 -13.72 -1.91
C LEU A 338 -10.55 -13.55 -0.73
N GLU A 339 -10.21 -14.12 0.42
CA GLU A 339 -11.05 -14.09 1.63
C GLU A 339 -11.08 -12.71 2.26
N ASP A 340 -12.12 -12.47 3.04
CA ASP A 340 -12.19 -11.29 3.88
C ASP A 340 -11.05 -11.33 4.90
N ARG A 341 -10.36 -10.20 5.07
CA ARG A 341 -9.40 -10.05 6.16
C ARG A 341 -10.16 -9.87 7.45
N ALA A 342 -9.89 -10.71 8.44
CA ALA A 342 -10.28 -10.43 9.80
C ALA A 342 -9.71 -9.05 10.17
N LYS A 343 -10.56 -8.17 10.71
CA LYS A 343 -10.07 -6.96 11.38
C LYS A 343 -9.31 -7.46 12.61
N HIS A 344 -7.99 -7.60 12.48
CA HIS A 344 -7.17 -7.94 13.63
C HIS A 344 -7.43 -6.88 14.70
N PRO A 345 -7.80 -7.28 15.93
CA PRO A 345 -7.84 -6.33 17.02
C PRO A 345 -6.46 -5.68 17.07
N ARG A 346 -6.42 -4.35 17.09
CA ARG A 346 -5.17 -3.61 17.27
C ARG A 346 -4.50 -4.18 18.51
N ARG A 347 -3.42 -4.91 18.35
CA ARG A 347 -2.53 -5.21 19.48
C ARG A 347 -1.96 -3.85 19.88
N GLU A 348 -2.26 -3.41 21.07
CA GLU A 348 -1.59 -2.28 21.67
C GLU A 348 -0.08 -2.53 21.60
N GLY A 349 0.62 -1.75 20.81
CA GLY A 349 2.07 -1.79 20.69
C GLY A 349 2.68 -2.32 19.39
N SER A 350 1.93 -2.89 18.43
CA SER A 350 2.45 -3.18 17.07
C SER A 350 1.49 -2.69 16.00
N ASN A 351 1.87 -1.63 15.32
CA ASN A 351 1.04 -0.98 14.29
C ASN A 351 1.19 -1.61 12.89
N THR A 352 1.85 -2.76 12.73
CA THR A 352 2.24 -3.24 11.40
C THR A 352 1.82 -4.68 11.14
N ASP A 353 1.07 -4.88 10.05
CA ASP A 353 0.86 -6.19 9.41
C ASP A 353 2.08 -6.60 8.55
N GLY A 354 3.11 -5.76 8.49
CA GLY A 354 4.34 -5.96 7.74
C GLY A 354 5.49 -6.49 8.61
N PRO A 355 6.60 -6.91 8.00
CA PRO A 355 7.80 -7.30 8.72
C PRO A 355 8.29 -6.14 9.59
N ALA A 356 8.86 -6.46 10.74
CA ALA A 356 9.44 -5.45 11.62
C ALA A 356 10.55 -4.70 10.87
N ILE A 357 10.45 -3.37 10.81
CA ILE A 357 11.41 -2.47 10.17
C ILE A 357 11.94 -1.46 11.17
N LYS A 358 13.11 -0.86 10.87
CA LYS A 358 13.67 0.26 11.62
C LYS A 358 14.31 1.27 10.68
N THR A 359 14.43 2.50 11.14
CA THR A 359 15.13 3.56 10.41
C THR A 359 16.55 3.73 11.00
N CYS A 360 17.54 3.76 10.15
CA CYS A 360 18.92 4.02 10.57
C CYS A 360 19.07 5.49 10.99
N PRO A 361 19.58 5.79 12.21
CA PRO A 361 19.71 7.16 12.68
C PRO A 361 20.76 7.97 11.92
N GLU A 362 21.76 7.31 11.30
CA GLU A 362 22.83 7.97 10.56
C GLU A 362 22.46 8.31 9.13
N CYS A 363 21.98 7.32 8.37
CA CYS A 363 21.71 7.53 6.94
C CYS A 363 20.22 7.65 6.61
N PHE A 364 19.32 7.45 7.58
CA PHE A 364 17.86 7.48 7.43
C PHE A 364 17.26 6.42 6.52
N ALA A 365 18.04 5.40 6.15
CA ALA A 365 17.50 4.27 5.39
C ALA A 365 16.58 3.42 6.27
N VAL A 366 15.45 3.01 5.69
CA VAL A 366 14.52 2.05 6.30
C VAL A 366 14.99 0.65 5.94
N ILE A 367 15.23 -0.15 6.95
CA ILE A 367 15.79 -1.50 6.83
C ILE A 367 14.98 -2.49 7.67
N GLU A 368 15.13 -3.78 7.42
CA GLU A 368 14.54 -4.83 8.27
C GLU A 368 15.08 -4.73 9.70
N ALA A 369 14.23 -4.92 10.70
CA ALA A 369 14.61 -4.73 12.12
C ALA A 369 15.66 -5.72 12.63
N GLU A 370 15.76 -6.88 11.99
CA GLU A 370 16.76 -7.93 12.33
C GLU A 370 18.20 -7.55 11.95
N ASN A 371 18.42 -6.62 11.05
CA ASN A 371 19.76 -6.19 10.67
C ASN A 371 20.50 -5.59 11.87
N VAL A 372 21.59 -6.23 12.32
CA VAL A 372 22.44 -5.73 13.40
C VAL A 372 23.31 -4.56 12.94
N THR A 373 23.63 -4.53 11.66
CA THR A 373 24.42 -3.47 11.01
C THR A 373 23.63 -2.91 9.83
N CYS A 374 23.66 -1.59 9.65
CA CYS A 374 23.03 -0.97 8.49
C CYS A 374 23.73 -1.39 7.19
N PRO A 375 23.03 -2.00 6.21
CA PRO A 375 23.68 -2.45 4.98
C PRO A 375 24.12 -1.31 4.07
N LEU A 376 23.70 -0.06 4.34
CA LEU A 376 24.01 1.11 3.52
C LEU A 376 25.18 1.94 4.07
N CYS A 377 25.25 2.17 5.38
CA CYS A 377 26.25 3.03 5.97
C CYS A 377 27.15 2.34 7.03
N GLY A 378 26.88 1.07 7.33
CA GLY A 378 27.67 0.32 8.31
C GLY A 378 27.36 0.65 9.78
N HIS A 379 26.34 1.48 10.08
CA HIS A 379 25.97 1.80 11.47
C HIS A 379 25.62 0.53 12.25
N ASP A 380 26.20 0.38 13.46
CA ASP A 380 26.01 -0.79 14.32
C ASP A 380 24.89 -0.55 15.35
N PHE A 381 23.84 -1.35 15.29
CA PHE A 381 22.70 -1.31 16.21
C PHE A 381 22.87 -2.18 17.47
N SER A 382 23.98 -2.84 17.65
CA SER A 382 24.20 -3.82 18.74
C SER A 382 23.93 -3.23 20.12
N ALA A 383 24.29 -1.97 20.35
CA ALA A 383 24.08 -1.29 21.62
C ALA A 383 22.58 -1.02 21.89
N GLU A 384 21.82 -0.62 20.88
CA GLU A 384 20.37 -0.37 20.97
C GLU A 384 19.61 -1.66 21.22
N ILE A 385 19.95 -2.73 20.50
CA ILE A 385 19.33 -4.05 20.66
C ILE A 385 19.56 -4.57 22.09
N ARG A 386 20.77 -4.41 22.66
CA ARG A 386 21.07 -4.80 24.05
C ARG A 386 20.23 -4.00 25.05
N ARG A 387 20.09 -2.68 24.88
CA ARG A 387 19.25 -1.83 25.74
C ARG A 387 17.78 -2.24 25.70
N ILE A 388 17.23 -2.56 24.51
CA ILE A 388 15.83 -3.00 24.37
C ILE A 388 15.62 -4.36 25.04
N LYS A 389 16.57 -5.31 24.91
CA LYS A 389 16.51 -6.60 25.61
C LYS A 389 16.54 -6.40 27.12
N GLN A 390 17.48 -5.63 27.64
CA GLN A 390 17.58 -5.35 29.07
C GLN A 390 16.30 -4.71 29.63
N LYS A 391 15.70 -3.76 28.91
CA LYS A 391 14.43 -3.14 29.33
C LYS A 391 13.30 -4.14 29.36
N LYS A 392 13.16 -4.98 28.33
CA LYS A 392 12.14 -6.05 28.30
C LYS A 392 12.32 -7.07 29.42
N ASP A 393 13.56 -7.46 29.71
CA ASP A 393 13.85 -8.40 30.79
C ASP A 393 13.54 -7.79 32.17
N GLN A 394 13.79 -6.49 32.36
CA GLN A 394 13.41 -5.76 33.58
C GLN A 394 11.88 -5.65 33.73
N GLU A 395 11.16 -5.32 32.65
CA GLU A 395 9.69 -5.27 32.66
C GLU A 395 9.07 -6.64 32.96
N LEU A 396 9.57 -7.73 32.34
CA LEU A 396 9.15 -9.10 32.61
C LEU A 396 9.42 -9.50 34.07
N SER A 397 10.57 -9.12 34.63
CA SER A 397 10.91 -9.38 36.01
C SER A 397 10.01 -8.63 36.98
N ALA A 398 9.67 -7.37 36.66
CA ALA A 398 8.74 -6.57 37.47
C ALA A 398 7.31 -7.14 37.44
N ILE A 399 6.83 -7.59 36.28
CA ILE A 399 5.51 -8.24 36.14
C ILE A 399 5.45 -9.54 36.95
N LYS A 400 6.47 -10.41 36.84
CA LYS A 400 6.55 -11.64 37.62
C LYS A 400 6.59 -11.40 39.13
N ALA A 401 7.32 -10.37 39.57
CA ALA A 401 7.37 -9.99 40.98
C ALA A 401 5.99 -9.50 41.50
N GLN A 402 5.26 -8.73 40.66
CA GLN A 402 3.92 -8.26 40.98
C GLN A 402 2.91 -9.41 41.09
N ASP A 403 2.94 -10.35 40.12
CA ASP A 403 2.06 -11.53 40.15
C ASP A 403 2.36 -12.41 41.34
N PHE A 404 3.61 -12.65 41.69
CA PHE A 404 4.02 -13.40 42.86
C PHE A 404 3.55 -12.73 44.16
N HIS A 405 3.62 -11.40 44.24
CA HIS A 405 3.13 -10.64 45.41
C HIS A 405 1.62 -10.72 45.56
N ILE A 406 0.87 -10.66 44.46
CA ILE A 406 -0.57 -10.84 44.42
C ILE A 406 -0.95 -12.26 44.87
N ASP A 407 -0.24 -13.29 44.42
CA ASP A 407 -0.45 -14.69 44.80
C ASP A 407 -0.19 -14.92 46.32
N LEU A 408 0.86 -14.31 46.87
CA LEU A 408 1.13 -14.39 48.29
C LEU A 408 0.01 -13.76 49.14
N ILE A 409 -0.49 -12.60 48.72
CA ILE A 409 -1.58 -11.91 49.42
C ILE A 409 -2.88 -12.71 49.28
N ALA A 410 -3.15 -13.33 48.13
CA ALA A 410 -4.34 -14.16 47.93
C ALA A 410 -4.42 -15.40 48.82
N ARG A 411 -3.27 -15.87 49.38
CA ARG A 411 -3.18 -17.01 50.31
C ARG A 411 -3.39 -16.62 51.76
N LYS A 412 -3.31 -15.33 52.10
CA LYS A 412 -3.57 -14.84 53.47
C LYS A 412 -5.03 -15.00 53.82
N LYS A 413 -5.33 -15.16 55.15
CA LYS A 413 -6.67 -14.98 55.66
C LYS A 413 -7.02 -13.49 55.66
N VAL A 414 -8.29 -13.16 55.50
CA VAL A 414 -8.74 -11.76 55.49
C VAL A 414 -8.29 -11.02 56.74
N SER A 415 -8.28 -11.70 57.92
CA SER A 415 -7.81 -11.15 59.20
C SER A 415 -6.31 -10.79 59.22
N GLU A 416 -5.51 -11.36 58.35
CA GLU A 416 -4.06 -11.16 58.29
C GLU A 416 -3.63 -10.00 57.36
N LEU A 417 -4.60 -9.37 56.68
CA LEU A 417 -4.35 -8.23 55.83
C LEU A 417 -4.21 -6.97 56.69
N THR A 418 -3.07 -6.26 56.56
CA THR A 418 -2.66 -5.19 57.46
C THR A 418 -2.76 -3.80 56.87
N SER A 419 -3.11 -3.65 55.59
CA SER A 419 -3.19 -2.34 54.91
C SER A 419 -4.30 -2.28 53.87
N MET A 420 -4.73 -1.06 53.52
CA MET A 420 -5.65 -0.80 52.42
C MET A 420 -5.12 -1.35 51.07
N HIS A 421 -3.81 -1.29 50.91
CA HIS A 421 -3.14 -1.82 49.72
C HIS A 421 -3.26 -3.35 49.63
N GLU A 422 -3.04 -4.06 50.71
CA GLU A 422 -3.25 -5.52 50.78
C GLU A 422 -4.72 -5.93 50.59
N LEU A 423 -5.66 -5.16 51.13
CA LEU A 423 -7.11 -5.39 50.89
C LEU A 423 -7.45 -5.22 49.42
N SER A 424 -6.87 -4.22 48.72
CA SER A 424 -7.07 -3.97 47.30
C SER A 424 -6.52 -5.13 46.44
N LEU A 425 -5.30 -5.57 46.72
CA LEU A 425 -4.69 -6.70 46.01
C LEU A 425 -5.43 -8.01 46.26
N TYR A 426 -5.87 -8.25 47.49
CA TYR A 426 -6.68 -9.43 47.84
C TYR A 426 -8.02 -9.44 47.12
N ALA A 427 -8.71 -8.30 47.09
CA ALA A 427 -9.99 -8.15 46.38
C ALA A 427 -9.83 -8.40 44.91
N LYS A 428 -8.76 -7.86 44.28
CA LYS A 428 -8.41 -8.09 42.88
C LYS A 428 -8.16 -9.58 42.61
N ALA A 429 -7.36 -10.24 43.44
CA ALA A 429 -7.04 -11.66 43.30
C ALA A 429 -8.25 -12.59 43.46
N LYS A 430 -9.19 -12.23 44.34
CA LYS A 430 -10.41 -13.02 44.63
C LYS A 430 -11.63 -12.59 43.80
N GLY A 431 -11.51 -11.57 42.95
CA GLY A 431 -12.62 -11.06 42.13
C GLY A 431 -13.70 -10.31 42.92
N TYR A 432 -13.37 -9.75 44.09
CA TYR A 432 -14.32 -9.00 44.88
C TYR A 432 -14.55 -7.59 44.33
N LYS A 433 -15.80 -7.09 44.46
CA LYS A 433 -16.14 -5.72 44.03
C LYS A 433 -15.51 -4.68 44.97
N HIS A 434 -15.31 -3.48 44.47
CA HIS A 434 -14.66 -2.37 45.18
C HIS A 434 -15.33 -2.06 46.57
N GLY A 435 -16.64 -2.25 46.67
CA GLY A 435 -17.38 -2.08 47.94
C GLY A 435 -16.94 -3.02 49.06
N TRP A 436 -16.39 -4.20 48.74
CA TRP A 436 -15.85 -5.12 49.73
C TRP A 436 -14.63 -4.54 50.45
N ILE A 437 -13.76 -3.85 49.75
CA ILE A 437 -12.55 -3.18 50.30
C ILE A 437 -13.00 -2.14 51.34
N PHE A 438 -14.01 -1.33 50.98
CA PHE A 438 -14.56 -0.30 51.85
C PHE A 438 -15.18 -0.88 53.11
N TYR A 439 -15.95 -1.96 53.00
CA TYR A 439 -16.57 -2.67 54.12
C TYR A 439 -15.50 -3.21 55.06
N GLN A 440 -14.48 -3.90 54.54
CA GLN A 440 -13.41 -4.48 55.36
C GLN A 440 -12.54 -3.41 56.04
N ALA A 441 -12.31 -2.28 55.39
CA ALA A 441 -11.59 -1.16 55.97
C ALA A 441 -12.37 -0.49 57.10
N LYS A 442 -13.68 -0.37 56.95
CA LYS A 442 -14.58 0.21 57.93
C LYS A 442 -14.67 -0.68 59.20
N GLU A 443 -14.81 -1.98 59.05
CA GLU A 443 -14.81 -2.94 60.17
C GLU A 443 -13.54 -2.86 61.01
N ARG A 444 -12.43 -2.49 60.38
CA ARG A 444 -11.09 -2.39 61.03
C ARG A 444 -10.77 -0.99 61.53
N GLY A 445 -11.68 -0.05 61.36
CA GLY A 445 -11.46 1.33 61.83
C GLY A 445 -10.38 2.09 61.02
N TRP A 446 -10.08 1.64 59.79
CA TRP A 446 -9.08 2.30 58.90
C TRP A 446 -9.64 3.47 58.11
N LEU A 447 -10.95 3.68 58.20
CA LEU A 447 -11.65 4.82 57.58
C LEU A 447 -12.24 5.66 58.71
N GLU A 448 -11.81 6.92 58.82
CA GLU A 448 -12.47 7.89 59.70
C GLU A 448 -13.91 8.16 59.20
N ARG A 449 -14.80 8.46 60.14
CA ARG A 449 -16.26 8.67 59.93
C ARG A 449 -16.53 9.89 59.05
#